data_d168ac554398e710974ad2ef5435f956
#
_entry.id   d168ac554398e710974ad2ef5435f956
#
_cell.length_a   1.000
_cell.length_b   1.000
_cell.length_c   1.000
_cell.angle_alpha   90.00
_cell.angle_beta   90.00
_cell.angle_gamma   90.00
#
_symmetry.space_group_name_H-M   'P 1'
#
loop_
_entity.id
_entity.type
_entity.pdbx_description
1 polymer ?
#
loop_
_entity_poly.entity_id
_entity_poly.type
_entity_poly.pdbx_seq_one_letter_code
_entity_poly.pdbx_strand_id
1 'polypeptide(L)'
;MKILILGAGKMGAFFVDLLSFEHETAVYDTDPKRLRFMYNTQRFTSLDEVDGFSPELVINAVTLKYTLDAFGKVIPHLPAGCILSDIASVKTGMKEFYDGFRYVSTHPMFGPTFANLGSLSSENAVIISEGDYMGRIFFKDLYSRLGLHVHEYTFDEHDETVAYSLSIPFVSTFVFAAVMKHQYAPGTTFKRHMSIAKGVLGEDETLLREVLFNPRTSGQVSKIRTELKELIDIIDRKDEQAFSDYLAKIRKHLQ
;
A
#
# COMPACT_ATOMS: atom_id res chain seq x y z
N MET A 1 12.65 2.77 -22.17
CA MET A 1 13.16 1.75 -21.23
C MET A 1 12.42 0.43 -21.43
N LYS A 2 13.08 -0.67 -21.13
CA LYS A 2 12.44 -1.98 -21.00
C LYS A 2 12.07 -2.22 -19.54
N ILE A 3 10.79 -2.41 -19.26
CA ILE A 3 10.24 -2.54 -17.90
C ILE A 3 9.53 -3.87 -17.78
N LEU A 4 9.95 -4.68 -16.79
CA LEU A 4 9.28 -5.92 -16.42
C LEU A 4 8.38 -5.68 -15.22
N ILE A 5 7.11 -6.05 -15.32
CA ILE A 5 6.16 -6.04 -14.23
C ILE A 5 5.97 -7.49 -13.74
N LEU A 6 6.21 -7.73 -12.44
CA LEU A 6 5.92 -9.01 -11.79
C LEU A 6 4.54 -8.97 -11.15
N GLY A 7 3.67 -9.89 -11.55
CA GLY A 7 2.30 -9.98 -11.09
C GLY A 7 1.30 -9.25 -11.98
N ALA A 8 0.34 -9.98 -12.51
CA ALA A 8 -0.77 -9.47 -13.34
C ALA A 8 -2.06 -9.27 -12.51
N GLY A 9 -1.89 -8.84 -11.25
CA GLY A 9 -2.99 -8.41 -10.38
C GLY A 9 -3.49 -7.00 -10.74
N LYS A 10 -4.37 -6.43 -9.91
CA LYS A 10 -4.94 -5.09 -10.15
C LYS A 10 -3.87 -4.00 -10.29
N MET A 11 -2.87 -3.99 -9.38
CA MET A 11 -1.78 -3.00 -9.44
C MET A 11 -0.83 -3.28 -10.61
N GLY A 12 -0.50 -4.55 -10.90
CA GLY A 12 0.32 -4.87 -12.07
C GLY A 12 -0.36 -4.45 -13.38
N ALA A 13 -1.66 -4.69 -13.53
CA ALA A 13 -2.44 -4.23 -14.68
C ALA A 13 -2.41 -2.70 -14.80
N PHE A 14 -2.59 -1.99 -13.68
CA PHE A 14 -2.50 -0.52 -13.64
C PHE A 14 -1.15 -0.03 -14.15
N PHE A 15 -0.03 -0.62 -13.71
CA PHE A 15 1.30 -0.23 -14.20
C PHE A 15 1.55 -0.62 -15.66
N VAL A 16 1.03 -1.77 -16.11
CA VAL A 16 1.09 -2.14 -17.55
C VAL A 16 0.36 -1.09 -18.38
N ASP A 17 -0.87 -0.75 -18.04
CA ASP A 17 -1.66 0.22 -18.79
C ASP A 17 -1.02 1.61 -18.80
N LEU A 18 -0.41 2.01 -17.68
CA LEU A 18 0.24 3.30 -17.54
C LEU A 18 1.53 3.42 -18.35
N LEU A 19 2.35 2.36 -18.36
CA LEU A 19 3.72 2.41 -18.88
C LEU A 19 3.84 1.96 -20.34
N SER A 20 2.92 1.15 -20.84
CA SER A 20 2.99 0.54 -22.17
C SER A 20 2.91 1.53 -23.33
N PHE A 21 2.46 2.76 -23.09
CA PHE A 21 2.41 3.81 -24.13
C PHE A 21 3.77 4.49 -24.39
N GLU A 22 4.64 4.52 -23.39
CA GLU A 22 5.92 5.24 -23.45
C GLU A 22 7.14 4.30 -23.34
N HIS A 23 6.92 3.05 -22.92
CA HIS A 23 7.98 2.09 -22.64
C HIS A 23 7.69 0.74 -23.26
N GLU A 24 8.73 -0.02 -23.54
CA GLU A 24 8.62 -1.43 -23.88
C GLU A 24 8.37 -2.22 -22.59
N THR A 25 7.18 -2.80 -22.44
CA THR A 25 6.78 -3.49 -21.22
C THR A 25 6.64 -5.00 -21.43
N ALA A 26 6.98 -5.73 -20.39
CA ALA A 26 6.66 -7.14 -20.25
C ALA A 26 5.99 -7.37 -18.88
N VAL A 27 5.09 -8.33 -18.81
CA VAL A 27 4.46 -8.75 -17.56
C VAL A 27 4.59 -10.26 -17.38
N TYR A 28 5.02 -10.66 -16.19
CA TYR A 28 5.11 -12.07 -15.78
C TYR A 28 4.12 -12.37 -14.66
N ASP A 29 3.37 -13.45 -14.80
CA ASP A 29 2.56 -14.02 -13.72
C ASP A 29 2.60 -15.54 -13.77
N THR A 30 2.60 -16.18 -12.62
CA THR A 30 2.54 -17.64 -12.49
C THR A 30 1.20 -18.23 -12.89
N ASP A 31 0.13 -17.43 -12.94
CA ASP A 31 -1.18 -17.80 -13.44
C ASP A 31 -1.42 -17.23 -14.86
N PRO A 32 -1.30 -18.04 -15.93
CA PRO A 32 -1.48 -17.57 -17.30
C PRO A 32 -2.87 -16.96 -17.57
N LYS A 33 -3.88 -17.30 -16.76
CA LYS A 33 -5.23 -16.74 -16.91
C LYS A 33 -5.26 -15.25 -16.63
N ARG A 34 -4.42 -14.76 -15.73
CA ARG A 34 -4.30 -13.33 -15.40
C ARG A 34 -3.70 -12.52 -16.54
N LEU A 35 -2.83 -13.13 -17.35
CA LEU A 35 -2.19 -12.49 -18.51
C LEU A 35 -3.16 -12.30 -19.70
N ARG A 36 -4.30 -12.99 -19.69
CA ARG A 36 -5.24 -13.02 -20.84
C ARG A 36 -5.69 -11.63 -21.30
N PHE A 37 -5.83 -10.69 -20.38
CA PHE A 37 -6.36 -9.35 -20.65
C PHE A 37 -5.27 -8.25 -20.57
N MET A 38 -4.00 -8.64 -20.54
CA MET A 38 -2.89 -7.70 -20.59
C MET A 38 -2.56 -7.38 -22.05
N TYR A 39 -2.96 -6.20 -22.49
CA TYR A 39 -2.76 -5.72 -23.85
C TYR A 39 -1.56 -4.74 -23.90
N ASN A 40 -1.01 -4.50 -25.09
CA ASN A 40 0.11 -3.60 -25.32
C ASN A 40 1.40 -3.92 -24.52
N THR A 41 1.57 -5.19 -24.12
CA THR A 41 2.72 -5.65 -23.33
C THR A 41 3.09 -7.07 -23.74
N GLN A 42 4.35 -7.44 -23.61
CA GLN A 42 4.77 -8.84 -23.75
C GLN A 42 4.28 -9.61 -22.51
N ARG A 43 3.81 -10.84 -22.71
CA ARG A 43 3.22 -11.68 -21.66
C ARG A 43 4.08 -12.90 -21.46
N PHE A 44 4.78 -12.97 -20.33
CA PHE A 44 5.69 -14.05 -20.01
C PHE A 44 5.03 -15.07 -19.06
N THR A 45 5.20 -16.32 -19.38
CA THR A 45 4.75 -17.47 -18.58
C THR A 45 5.92 -18.26 -18.00
N SER A 46 7.15 -17.99 -18.51
CA SER A 46 8.41 -18.51 -17.98
C SER A 46 9.37 -17.37 -17.67
N LEU A 47 10.19 -17.53 -16.65
CA LEU A 47 11.26 -16.58 -16.33
C LEU A 47 12.39 -16.60 -17.36
N ASP A 48 12.57 -17.69 -18.13
CA ASP A 48 13.55 -17.76 -19.22
C ASP A 48 13.29 -16.70 -20.30
N GLU A 49 12.04 -16.25 -20.45
CA GLU A 49 11.66 -15.19 -21.40
C GLU A 49 12.23 -13.82 -20.98
N VAL A 50 12.53 -13.65 -19.69
CA VAL A 50 13.11 -12.42 -19.12
C VAL A 50 14.55 -12.21 -19.61
N ASP A 51 15.33 -13.31 -19.77
CA ASP A 51 16.72 -13.25 -20.27
C ASP A 51 16.78 -12.55 -21.65
N GLY A 52 15.86 -12.94 -22.54
CA GLY A 52 15.76 -12.35 -23.88
C GLY A 52 15.22 -10.92 -23.90
N PHE A 53 14.36 -10.59 -22.94
CA PHE A 53 13.80 -9.25 -22.81
C PHE A 53 14.82 -8.26 -22.26
N SER A 54 15.65 -8.66 -21.30
CA SER A 54 16.70 -7.86 -20.67
C SER A 54 16.19 -6.51 -20.10
N PRO A 55 15.37 -6.51 -19.02
CA PRO A 55 14.77 -5.31 -18.48
C PRO A 55 15.78 -4.40 -17.80
N GLU A 56 15.55 -3.08 -17.90
CA GLU A 56 16.31 -2.04 -17.19
C GLU A 56 15.70 -1.75 -15.79
N LEU A 57 14.39 -2.01 -15.65
CA LEU A 57 13.62 -1.82 -14.41
C LEU A 57 12.68 -3.00 -14.23
N VAL A 58 12.60 -3.53 -13.02
CA VAL A 58 11.59 -4.50 -12.59
C VAL A 58 10.67 -3.84 -11.57
N ILE A 59 9.35 -3.87 -11.82
CA ILE A 59 8.33 -3.41 -10.87
C ILE A 59 7.63 -4.63 -10.30
N ASN A 60 7.88 -4.92 -9.03
CA ASN A 60 7.26 -6.04 -8.33
C ASN A 60 5.90 -5.62 -7.75
N ALA A 61 4.83 -6.07 -8.41
CA ALA A 61 3.44 -5.81 -8.08
C ALA A 61 2.69 -7.09 -7.62
N VAL A 62 3.43 -8.12 -7.18
CA VAL A 62 2.81 -9.32 -6.61
C VAL A 62 2.27 -9.03 -5.21
N THR A 63 1.41 -9.93 -4.72
CA THR A 63 0.92 -9.86 -3.33
C THR A 63 2.10 -9.80 -2.35
N LEU A 64 2.00 -8.92 -1.36
CA LEU A 64 3.06 -8.60 -0.39
C LEU A 64 3.80 -9.84 0.15
N LYS A 65 3.04 -10.88 0.54
CA LYS A 65 3.57 -12.17 1.01
C LYS A 65 4.61 -12.81 0.07
N TYR A 66 4.51 -12.57 -1.22
CA TYR A 66 5.36 -13.22 -2.24
C TYR A 66 6.41 -12.27 -2.83
N THR A 67 6.50 -11.03 -2.36
CA THR A 67 7.36 -10.01 -2.97
C THR A 67 8.83 -10.42 -2.97
N LEU A 68 9.35 -10.87 -1.82
CA LEU A 68 10.76 -11.30 -1.72
C LEU A 68 11.02 -12.60 -2.51
N ASP A 69 10.10 -13.56 -2.47
CA ASP A 69 10.20 -14.81 -3.25
C ASP A 69 10.20 -14.53 -4.76
N ALA A 70 9.35 -13.62 -5.23
CA ALA A 70 9.30 -13.23 -6.64
C ALA A 70 10.62 -12.57 -7.10
N PHE A 71 11.20 -11.70 -6.30
CA PHE A 71 12.52 -11.15 -6.57
C PHE A 71 13.59 -12.23 -6.59
N GLY A 72 13.64 -13.11 -5.59
CA GLY A 72 14.61 -14.20 -5.53
C GLY A 72 14.60 -15.09 -6.79
N LYS A 73 13.42 -15.30 -7.37
CA LYS A 73 13.24 -16.08 -8.60
C LYS A 73 13.65 -15.33 -9.87
N VAL A 74 13.37 -14.02 -9.94
CA VAL A 74 13.63 -13.26 -11.18
C VAL A 74 15.07 -12.75 -11.27
N ILE A 75 15.74 -12.45 -10.16
CA ILE A 75 17.09 -11.89 -10.13
C ILE A 75 18.10 -12.68 -10.99
N PRO A 76 18.14 -14.03 -10.99
CA PRO A 76 19.05 -14.77 -11.85
C PRO A 76 18.87 -14.51 -13.36
N HIS A 77 17.73 -14.00 -13.80
CA HIS A 77 17.35 -13.70 -15.18
C HIS A 77 17.52 -12.22 -15.54
N LEU A 78 18.01 -11.39 -14.62
CA LEU A 78 18.13 -9.96 -14.86
C LEU A 78 19.53 -9.57 -15.35
N PRO A 79 19.62 -8.57 -16.25
CA PRO A 79 20.93 -8.05 -16.65
C PRO A 79 21.59 -7.30 -15.49
N ALA A 80 22.91 -7.27 -15.49
CA ALA A 80 23.68 -6.50 -14.54
C ALA A 80 23.23 -5.01 -14.56
N GLY A 81 22.99 -4.46 -13.37
CA GLY A 81 22.57 -3.06 -13.22
C GLY A 81 21.08 -2.79 -13.43
N CYS A 82 20.25 -3.81 -13.64
CA CYS A 82 18.79 -3.68 -13.59
C CYS A 82 18.35 -3.11 -12.23
N ILE A 83 17.42 -2.16 -12.24
CA ILE A 83 16.88 -1.57 -11.02
C ILE A 83 15.70 -2.42 -10.53
N LEU A 84 15.77 -2.88 -9.29
CA LEU A 84 14.65 -3.57 -8.64
C LEU A 84 13.70 -2.53 -8.04
N SER A 85 12.38 -2.69 -8.25
CA SER A 85 11.39 -1.84 -7.59
C SER A 85 10.26 -2.67 -7.02
N ASP A 86 9.83 -2.33 -5.81
CA ASP A 86 8.57 -2.80 -5.23
C ASP A 86 7.57 -1.66 -5.05
N ILE A 87 6.29 -2.04 -4.94
CA ILE A 87 5.18 -1.15 -4.63
C ILE A 87 4.46 -1.59 -3.34
N ALA A 88 5.15 -2.36 -2.49
CA ALA A 88 4.57 -2.97 -1.31
C ALA A 88 4.13 -1.94 -0.27
N SER A 89 2.98 -2.21 0.37
CA SER A 89 2.42 -1.35 1.42
C SER A 89 3.16 -1.43 2.76
N VAL A 90 3.97 -2.46 2.98
CA VAL A 90 4.81 -2.66 4.17
C VAL A 90 6.23 -2.93 3.71
N LYS A 91 7.20 -2.29 4.32
CA LYS A 91 8.60 -2.35 3.92
C LYS A 91 9.48 -3.23 4.83
N THR A 92 8.89 -3.90 5.79
CA THR A 92 9.62 -4.77 6.73
C THR A 92 10.42 -5.84 5.98
N GLY A 93 11.74 -5.90 6.21
CA GLY A 93 12.67 -6.81 5.56
C GLY A 93 13.12 -6.42 4.16
N MET A 94 12.56 -5.34 3.58
CA MET A 94 12.96 -4.87 2.24
C MET A 94 14.35 -4.22 2.24
N LYS A 95 14.67 -3.47 3.28
CA LYS A 95 15.95 -2.76 3.39
C LYS A 95 17.11 -3.76 3.34
N GLU A 96 17.03 -4.81 4.15
CA GLU A 96 18.04 -5.87 4.21
C GLU A 96 18.11 -6.67 2.91
N PHE A 97 16.96 -6.89 2.27
CA PHE A 97 16.92 -7.60 0.99
C PHE A 97 17.62 -6.82 -0.11
N TYR A 98 17.50 -5.50 -0.14
CA TYR A 98 18.08 -4.66 -1.18
C TYR A 98 19.59 -4.42 -1.05
N ASP A 99 20.20 -4.89 0.03
CA ASP A 99 21.65 -4.74 0.21
C ASP A 99 22.42 -5.37 -0.98
N GLY A 100 23.28 -4.58 -1.60
CA GLY A 100 24.04 -4.98 -2.79
C GLY A 100 23.30 -4.86 -4.13
N PHE A 101 22.03 -4.45 -4.17
CA PHE A 101 21.27 -4.24 -5.40
C PHE A 101 21.05 -2.75 -5.70
N ARG A 102 20.89 -2.43 -6.98
CA ARG A 102 20.29 -1.15 -7.38
C ARG A 102 18.78 -1.27 -7.20
N TYR A 103 18.18 -0.40 -6.42
CA TYR A 103 16.75 -0.49 -6.14
C TYR A 103 16.07 0.86 -5.99
N VAL A 104 14.76 0.88 -6.15
CA VAL A 104 13.88 1.96 -5.73
C VAL A 104 12.62 1.35 -5.14
N SER A 105 12.37 1.61 -3.87
CA SER A 105 11.17 1.12 -3.21
C SER A 105 10.13 2.24 -3.17
N THR A 106 8.88 1.94 -3.54
CA THR A 106 7.79 2.93 -3.58
C THR A 106 6.52 2.37 -2.97
N HIS A 107 5.62 3.25 -2.53
CA HIS A 107 4.30 2.87 -2.08
C HIS A 107 3.27 3.87 -2.63
N PRO A 108 2.57 3.55 -3.73
CA PRO A 108 1.36 4.26 -4.11
C PRO A 108 0.29 3.99 -3.04
N MET A 109 -0.02 5.01 -2.22
CA MET A 109 -0.89 4.85 -1.03
C MET A 109 -2.37 4.82 -1.41
N PHE A 110 -2.71 4.12 -2.48
CA PHE A 110 -4.08 3.89 -2.92
C PHE A 110 -4.24 2.48 -3.47
N GLY A 111 -5.42 1.91 -3.26
CA GLY A 111 -5.81 0.66 -3.90
C GLY A 111 -6.72 0.94 -5.09
N PRO A 112 -6.54 0.28 -6.25
CA PRO A 112 -7.37 0.50 -7.44
C PRO A 112 -8.85 0.10 -7.24
N THR A 113 -9.19 -0.45 -6.09
CA THR A 113 -10.57 -0.78 -5.71
C THR A 113 -11.33 0.44 -5.18
N PHE A 114 -10.64 1.39 -4.52
CA PHE A 114 -11.25 2.54 -3.86
C PHE A 114 -10.87 3.87 -4.50
N ALA A 115 -9.69 3.96 -5.09
CA ALA A 115 -9.22 5.17 -5.74
C ALA A 115 -10.01 5.45 -7.02
N ASN A 116 -10.32 6.71 -7.26
CA ASN A 116 -10.79 7.14 -8.56
C ASN A 116 -9.59 7.27 -9.51
N LEU A 117 -9.32 6.22 -10.28
CA LEU A 117 -8.21 6.19 -11.23
C LEU A 117 -8.29 7.29 -12.32
N GLY A 118 -9.46 7.90 -12.52
CA GLY A 118 -9.63 9.06 -13.40
C GLY A 118 -9.18 10.37 -12.78
N SER A 119 -8.94 10.41 -11.45
CA SER A 119 -8.41 11.59 -10.75
C SER A 119 -7.72 11.14 -9.46
N LEU A 120 -6.41 11.08 -9.49
CA LEU A 120 -5.57 10.68 -8.35
C LEU A 120 -5.03 11.88 -7.57
N SER A 121 -5.51 13.10 -7.83
CA SER A 121 -4.99 14.34 -7.24
C SER A 121 -5.21 14.47 -5.72
N SER A 122 -6.03 13.63 -5.12
CA SER A 122 -6.20 13.55 -3.66
C SER A 122 -5.36 12.43 -3.02
N GLU A 123 -4.68 11.63 -3.84
CA GLU A 123 -3.96 10.46 -3.38
C GLU A 123 -2.47 10.77 -3.18
N ASN A 124 -1.82 9.93 -2.39
CA ASN A 124 -0.41 10.07 -2.05
C ASN A 124 0.42 8.92 -2.63
N ALA A 125 1.72 9.17 -2.83
CA ALA A 125 2.71 8.15 -3.07
C ALA A 125 3.95 8.43 -2.24
N VAL A 126 4.56 7.38 -1.70
CA VAL A 126 5.85 7.46 -1.01
C VAL A 126 6.93 6.84 -1.88
N ILE A 127 8.08 7.50 -1.95
CA ILE A 127 9.32 6.99 -2.54
C ILE A 127 10.34 6.89 -1.43
N ILE A 128 10.99 5.74 -1.30
CA ILE A 128 12.04 5.55 -0.30
C ILE A 128 13.32 6.27 -0.74
N SER A 129 13.78 7.20 0.10
CA SER A 129 14.89 8.12 -0.17
C SER A 129 16.25 7.43 -0.26
N GLU A 130 16.38 6.24 0.33
CA GLU A 130 17.61 5.42 0.36
C GLU A 130 17.89 4.67 -0.96
N GLY A 131 16.96 4.72 -1.92
CA GLY A 131 17.06 4.02 -3.20
C GLY A 131 17.93 4.69 -4.27
N ASP A 132 18.07 4.01 -5.41
CA ASP A 132 18.79 4.49 -6.60
C ASP A 132 18.25 5.84 -7.07
N TYR A 133 19.15 6.76 -7.38
CA TYR A 133 18.77 8.13 -7.78
C TYR A 133 17.92 8.15 -9.06
N MET A 134 18.31 7.39 -10.10
CA MET A 134 17.57 7.37 -11.37
C MET A 134 16.20 6.71 -11.21
N GLY A 135 16.13 5.64 -10.43
CA GLY A 135 14.85 5.00 -10.07
C GLY A 135 13.91 5.95 -9.34
N ARG A 136 14.42 6.73 -8.39
CA ARG A 136 13.61 7.74 -7.67
C ARG A 136 13.10 8.83 -8.60
N ILE A 137 13.95 9.35 -9.50
CA ILE A 137 13.54 10.35 -10.50
C ILE A 137 12.44 9.79 -11.39
N PHE A 138 12.58 8.56 -11.88
CA PHE A 138 11.57 7.90 -12.70
C PHE A 138 10.20 7.84 -12.00
N PHE A 139 10.14 7.34 -10.77
CA PHE A 139 8.87 7.24 -10.05
C PHE A 139 8.32 8.61 -9.62
N LYS A 140 9.18 9.56 -9.29
CA LYS A 140 8.76 10.93 -8.97
C LYS A 140 8.09 11.60 -10.16
N ASP A 141 8.66 11.48 -11.35
CA ASP A 141 8.05 11.99 -12.58
C ASP A 141 6.73 11.27 -12.87
N LEU A 142 6.73 9.94 -12.83
CA LEU A 142 5.56 9.11 -13.08
C LEU A 142 4.38 9.50 -12.16
N TYR A 143 4.61 9.55 -10.86
CA TYR A 143 3.58 9.87 -9.87
C TYR A 143 3.12 11.33 -9.95
N SER A 144 4.04 12.26 -10.23
CA SER A 144 3.68 13.67 -10.41
C SER A 144 2.80 13.89 -11.64
N ARG A 145 3.07 13.18 -12.76
CA ARG A 145 2.21 13.23 -13.96
C ARG A 145 0.82 12.66 -13.72
N LEU A 146 0.67 11.72 -12.79
CA LEU A 146 -0.63 11.21 -12.34
C LEU A 146 -1.35 12.17 -11.38
N GLY A 147 -0.71 13.26 -10.96
CA GLY A 147 -1.25 14.23 -10.03
C GLY A 147 -1.15 13.82 -8.56
N LEU A 148 -0.42 12.76 -8.22
CA LEU A 148 -0.23 12.31 -6.85
C LEU A 148 0.61 13.30 -6.04
N HIS A 149 0.30 13.41 -4.74
CA HIS A 149 1.20 14.05 -3.78
C HIS A 149 2.35 13.10 -3.46
N VAL A 150 3.57 13.45 -3.89
CA VAL A 150 4.76 12.59 -3.73
C VAL A 150 5.53 12.99 -2.48
N HIS A 151 5.78 12.02 -1.60
CA HIS A 151 6.58 12.16 -0.38
C HIS A 151 7.83 11.28 -0.45
N GLU A 152 8.95 11.77 0.05
CA GLU A 152 10.19 10.99 0.18
C GLU A 152 10.41 10.68 1.66
N TYR A 153 10.46 9.38 2.02
CA TYR A 153 10.69 8.87 3.37
C TYR A 153 11.84 7.87 3.38
N THR A 154 12.48 7.72 4.50
CA THR A 154 13.31 6.53 4.79
C THR A 154 12.41 5.31 4.99
N PHE A 155 12.99 4.10 4.99
CA PHE A 155 12.23 2.88 5.34
C PHE A 155 11.57 2.99 6.71
N ASP A 156 12.30 3.54 7.69
CA ASP A 156 11.78 3.69 9.05
C ASP A 156 10.61 4.69 9.15
N GLU A 157 10.72 5.84 8.50
CA GLU A 157 9.65 6.85 8.45
C GLU A 157 8.40 6.31 7.73
N HIS A 158 8.61 5.54 6.65
CA HIS A 158 7.51 4.88 5.95
C HIS A 158 6.76 3.91 6.86
N ASP A 159 7.47 2.99 7.52
CA ASP A 159 6.85 1.97 8.37
C ASP A 159 6.19 2.59 9.62
N GLU A 160 6.73 3.70 10.15
CA GLU A 160 6.08 4.48 11.20
C GLU A 160 4.78 5.12 10.70
N THR A 161 4.82 5.73 9.51
CA THR A 161 3.63 6.35 8.87
C THR A 161 2.55 5.33 8.60
N VAL A 162 2.90 4.16 8.06
CA VAL A 162 1.95 3.06 7.79
C VAL A 162 1.34 2.53 9.09
N ALA A 163 2.16 2.31 10.13
CA ALA A 163 1.67 1.87 11.44
C ALA A 163 0.67 2.87 12.05
N TYR A 164 0.82 4.16 11.78
CA TYR A 164 -0.11 5.18 12.23
C TYR A 164 -1.33 5.29 11.30
N SER A 165 -1.12 5.53 10.01
CA SER A 165 -2.17 5.93 9.06
C SER A 165 -3.07 4.79 8.59
N LEU A 166 -2.58 3.54 8.62
CA LEU A 166 -3.39 2.35 8.27
C LEU A 166 -3.84 1.58 9.49
N SER A 167 -2.96 1.32 10.47
CA SER A 167 -3.31 0.45 11.59
C SER A 167 -4.36 1.06 12.51
N ILE A 168 -4.31 2.37 12.77
CA ILE A 168 -5.32 3.04 13.61
C ILE A 168 -6.72 2.94 12.98
N PRO A 169 -6.95 3.34 11.71
CA PRO A 169 -8.24 3.17 11.06
C PRO A 169 -8.69 1.71 10.98
N PHE A 170 -7.79 0.77 10.67
CA PHE A 170 -8.13 -0.66 10.58
C PHE A 170 -8.60 -1.21 11.92
N VAL A 171 -7.84 -0.99 13.00
CA VAL A 171 -8.21 -1.46 14.33
C VAL A 171 -9.51 -0.83 14.80
N SER A 172 -9.71 0.48 14.62
CA SER A 172 -10.95 1.16 14.97
C SER A 172 -12.16 0.56 14.22
N THR A 173 -11.97 0.27 12.93
CA THR A 173 -12.99 -0.37 12.10
C THR A 173 -13.28 -1.82 12.54
N PHE A 174 -12.24 -2.58 12.88
CA PHE A 174 -12.40 -3.96 13.36
C PHE A 174 -13.15 -3.99 14.69
N VAL A 175 -12.82 -3.10 15.63
CA VAL A 175 -13.54 -3.02 16.91
C VAL A 175 -15.00 -2.63 16.69
N PHE A 176 -15.27 -1.64 15.83
CA PHE A 176 -16.64 -1.29 15.43
C PHE A 176 -17.38 -2.50 14.84
N ALA A 177 -16.78 -3.18 13.86
CA ALA A 177 -17.41 -4.32 13.20
C ALA A 177 -17.64 -5.51 14.15
N ALA A 178 -16.75 -5.73 15.12
CA ALA A 178 -16.87 -6.81 16.09
C ALA A 178 -18.04 -6.61 17.08
N VAL A 179 -18.38 -5.35 17.41
CA VAL A 179 -19.45 -5.04 18.36
C VAL A 179 -20.78 -4.67 17.71
N MET A 180 -20.77 -4.37 16.41
CA MET A 180 -21.99 -3.98 15.69
C MET A 180 -22.97 -5.14 15.57
N LYS A 181 -24.27 -4.79 15.57
CA LYS A 181 -25.38 -5.73 15.30
C LYS A 181 -26.23 -5.18 14.17
N HIS A 182 -26.91 -6.07 13.46
CA HIS A 182 -27.86 -5.68 12.41
C HIS A 182 -28.90 -4.68 12.95
N GLN A 183 -29.13 -3.61 12.19
CA GLN A 183 -30.10 -2.57 12.53
C GLN A 183 -31.15 -2.46 11.40
N TYR A 184 -32.43 -2.48 11.76
CA TYR A 184 -33.52 -2.29 10.81
C TYR A 184 -33.68 -0.84 10.36
N ALA A 185 -33.36 0.12 11.25
CA ALA A 185 -33.45 1.57 11.00
C ALA A 185 -32.12 2.28 11.34
N PRO A 186 -31.04 2.01 10.59
CA PRO A 186 -29.73 2.59 10.89
C PRO A 186 -29.70 4.08 10.54
N GLY A 187 -29.19 4.90 11.46
CA GLY A 187 -28.90 6.31 11.21
C GLY A 187 -27.75 6.52 10.20
N THR A 188 -27.61 7.75 9.70
CA THR A 188 -26.62 8.10 8.67
C THR A 188 -25.19 7.78 9.09
N THR A 189 -24.81 8.12 10.33
CA THR A 189 -23.46 7.85 10.86
C THR A 189 -23.16 6.35 10.88
N PHE A 190 -24.10 5.54 11.35
CA PHE A 190 -23.95 4.08 11.36
C PHE A 190 -23.75 3.52 9.94
N LYS A 191 -24.55 3.99 8.95
CA LYS A 191 -24.42 3.59 7.55
C LYS A 191 -23.04 3.91 6.97
N ARG A 192 -22.48 5.08 7.30
CA ARG A 192 -21.12 5.48 6.86
C ARG A 192 -20.05 4.56 7.45
N HIS A 193 -20.12 4.27 8.77
CA HIS A 193 -19.19 3.34 9.40
C HIS A 193 -19.30 1.93 8.84
N MET A 194 -20.51 1.48 8.53
CA MET A 194 -20.75 0.20 7.84
C MET A 194 -20.11 0.15 6.44
N SER A 195 -20.18 1.24 5.69
CA SER A 195 -19.55 1.32 4.37
C SER A 195 -18.02 1.20 4.47
N ILE A 196 -17.43 1.92 5.43
CA ILE A 196 -15.99 1.82 5.72
C ILE A 196 -15.63 0.39 6.14
N ALA A 197 -16.40 -0.20 7.06
CA ALA A 197 -16.14 -1.56 7.54
C ALA A 197 -16.20 -2.60 6.41
N LYS A 198 -17.17 -2.48 5.50
CA LYS A 198 -17.27 -3.35 4.32
C LYS A 198 -16.06 -3.21 3.40
N GLY A 199 -15.55 -2.00 3.22
CA GLY A 199 -14.36 -1.74 2.44
C GLY A 199 -13.14 -2.41 3.06
N VAL A 200 -12.84 -2.06 4.32
CA VAL A 200 -11.64 -2.59 5.03
C VAL A 200 -11.69 -4.11 5.17
N LEU A 201 -12.83 -4.69 5.56
CA LEU A 201 -12.97 -6.15 5.71
C LEU A 201 -13.09 -6.90 4.39
N GLY A 202 -13.24 -6.20 3.28
CA GLY A 202 -13.19 -6.75 1.92
C GLY A 202 -11.78 -6.84 1.35
N GLU A 203 -10.78 -6.29 2.02
CA GLU A 203 -9.39 -6.40 1.61
C GLU A 203 -8.82 -7.82 1.83
N ASP A 204 -7.73 -8.13 1.16
CA ASP A 204 -7.05 -9.42 1.30
C ASP A 204 -6.55 -9.62 2.74
N GLU A 205 -6.83 -10.79 3.31
CA GLU A 205 -6.43 -11.13 4.69
C GLU A 205 -4.93 -11.00 4.91
N THR A 206 -4.12 -11.27 3.88
CA THR A 206 -2.66 -11.13 3.98
C THR A 206 -2.28 -9.67 4.16
N LEU A 207 -2.88 -8.76 3.39
CA LEU A 207 -2.66 -7.31 3.55
C LEU A 207 -3.06 -6.85 4.96
N LEU A 208 -4.25 -7.23 5.42
CA LEU A 208 -4.73 -6.86 6.75
C LEU A 208 -3.78 -7.34 7.85
N ARG A 209 -3.30 -8.58 7.74
CA ARG A 209 -2.35 -9.16 8.69
C ARG A 209 -0.99 -8.44 8.65
N GLU A 210 -0.43 -8.17 7.47
CA GLU A 210 0.86 -7.50 7.34
C GLU A 210 0.85 -6.09 7.92
N VAL A 211 -0.23 -5.33 7.68
CA VAL A 211 -0.43 -4.01 8.27
C VAL A 211 -0.55 -4.10 9.80
N LEU A 212 -1.37 -5.03 10.31
CA LEU A 212 -1.64 -5.13 11.74
C LEU A 212 -0.49 -5.78 12.54
N PHE A 213 0.30 -6.62 11.91
CA PHE A 213 1.46 -7.27 12.55
C PHE A 213 2.77 -6.49 12.36
N ASN A 214 2.71 -5.31 11.75
CA ASN A 214 3.85 -4.40 11.74
C ASN A 214 4.33 -4.17 13.19
N PRO A 215 5.64 -4.30 13.48
CA PRO A 215 6.18 -4.17 14.84
C PRO A 215 5.79 -2.88 15.57
N ARG A 216 5.53 -1.80 14.83
CA ARG A 216 5.14 -0.48 15.39
C ARG A 216 3.64 -0.37 15.69
N THR A 217 2.80 -1.26 15.15
CA THR A 217 1.33 -1.21 15.29
C THR A 217 0.87 -1.34 16.74
N SER A 218 1.46 -2.25 17.54
CA SER A 218 1.02 -2.48 18.91
C SER A 218 1.09 -1.24 19.80
N GLY A 219 2.11 -0.38 19.57
CA GLY A 219 2.24 0.91 20.24
C GLY A 219 1.11 1.87 19.91
N GLN A 220 0.70 1.94 18.64
CA GLN A 220 -0.42 2.79 18.21
C GLN A 220 -1.76 2.28 18.75
N VAL A 221 -2.00 0.98 18.70
CA VAL A 221 -3.22 0.35 19.25
C VAL A 221 -3.34 0.56 20.77
N SER A 222 -2.23 0.56 21.49
CA SER A 222 -2.22 0.86 22.92
C SER A 222 -2.69 2.28 23.24
N LYS A 223 -2.42 3.26 22.35
CA LYS A 223 -2.97 4.63 22.49
C LYS A 223 -4.50 4.63 22.37
N ILE A 224 -5.06 3.89 21.38
CA ILE A 224 -6.52 3.76 21.24
C ILE A 224 -7.15 3.20 22.52
N ARG A 225 -6.54 2.17 23.11
CA ARG A 225 -7.03 1.58 24.35
C ARG A 225 -7.04 2.60 25.51
N THR A 226 -6.02 3.45 25.59
CA THR A 226 -5.93 4.51 26.61
C THR A 226 -7.05 5.55 26.43
N GLU A 227 -7.22 6.06 25.22
CA GLU A 227 -8.27 7.04 24.90
C GLU A 227 -9.67 6.45 25.10
N LEU A 228 -9.89 5.19 24.73
CA LEU A 228 -11.16 4.50 24.96
C LEU A 228 -11.48 4.37 26.46
N LYS A 229 -10.48 4.06 27.29
CA LYS A 229 -10.65 3.99 28.74
C LYS A 229 -11.02 5.35 29.33
N GLU A 230 -10.32 6.43 28.93
CA GLU A 230 -10.64 7.80 29.35
C GLU A 230 -12.10 8.16 29.00
N LEU A 231 -12.51 7.86 27.76
CA LEU A 231 -13.88 8.13 27.30
C LEU A 231 -14.93 7.33 28.10
N ILE A 232 -14.66 6.06 28.41
CA ILE A 232 -15.54 5.23 29.23
C ILE A 232 -15.68 5.84 30.63
N ASP A 233 -14.58 6.24 31.29
CA ASP A 233 -14.58 6.86 32.61
C ASP A 233 -15.41 8.16 32.64
N ILE A 234 -15.34 8.98 31.59
CA ILE A 234 -16.14 10.20 31.44
C ILE A 234 -17.65 9.86 31.31
N ILE A 235 -17.98 8.87 30.48
CA ILE A 235 -19.37 8.44 30.25
C ILE A 235 -19.99 7.89 31.53
N ASP A 236 -19.27 7.02 32.25
CA ASP A 236 -19.76 6.38 33.48
C ASP A 236 -20.02 7.39 34.59
N ARG A 237 -19.17 8.41 34.69
CA ARG A 237 -19.33 9.50 35.67
C ARG A 237 -20.32 10.58 35.25
N LYS A 238 -20.72 10.60 33.96
CA LYS A 238 -21.53 11.66 33.35
C LYS A 238 -20.93 13.05 33.57
N ASP A 239 -19.60 13.14 33.49
CA ASP A 239 -18.83 14.36 33.74
C ASP A 239 -18.88 15.28 32.51
N GLU A 240 -19.80 16.25 32.49
CA GLU A 240 -20.03 17.17 31.39
C GLU A 240 -18.81 18.06 31.13
N GLN A 241 -18.09 18.49 32.19
CA GLN A 241 -16.91 19.34 32.02
C GLN A 241 -15.76 18.54 31.41
N ALA A 242 -15.45 17.35 31.93
CA ALA A 242 -14.43 16.48 31.39
C ALA A 242 -14.74 16.09 29.92
N PHE A 243 -16.03 15.87 29.60
CA PHE A 243 -16.45 15.61 28.23
C PHE A 243 -16.18 16.79 27.29
N SER A 244 -16.48 18.02 27.72
CA SER A 244 -16.22 19.23 26.96
C SER A 244 -14.73 19.44 26.70
N ASP A 245 -13.90 19.21 27.74
CA ASP A 245 -12.45 19.31 27.64
C ASP A 245 -11.87 18.23 26.69
N TYR A 246 -12.37 17.01 26.80
CA TYR A 246 -12.02 15.91 25.89
C TYR A 246 -12.36 16.23 24.43
N LEU A 247 -13.57 16.76 24.16
CA LEU A 247 -13.96 17.20 22.83
C LEU A 247 -13.05 18.33 22.30
N ALA A 248 -12.69 19.30 23.14
CA ALA A 248 -11.79 20.37 22.77
C ALA A 248 -10.38 19.84 22.42
N LYS A 249 -9.89 18.84 23.17
CA LYS A 249 -8.62 18.14 22.91
C LYS A 249 -8.65 17.48 21.53
N ILE A 250 -9.63 16.62 21.25
CA ILE A 250 -9.64 15.83 20.00
C ILE A 250 -9.95 16.67 18.76
N ARG A 251 -10.72 17.77 18.87
CA ARG A 251 -10.99 18.69 17.75
C ARG A 251 -9.73 19.36 17.22
N LYS A 252 -8.71 19.56 18.04
CA LYS A 252 -7.42 20.11 17.61
C LYS A 252 -6.67 19.19 16.63
N HIS A 253 -6.95 17.90 16.66
CA HIS A 253 -6.34 16.93 15.74
C HIS A 253 -6.95 16.95 14.33
N LEU A 254 -8.06 17.67 14.15
CA LEU A 254 -8.80 17.76 12.88
C LEU A 254 -8.53 19.09 12.14
N GLN A 255 -7.71 19.96 12.72
CA GLN A 255 -7.28 21.24 12.14
C GLN A 255 -5.91 21.07 11.48
#